data_7ba240286b2b6306b1f3a3ca3aac6824
#
_entry.id   7ba240286b2b6306b1f3a3ca3aac6824
#
_cell.length_a   1.000
_cell.length_b   1.000
_cell.length_c   1.000
_cell.angle_alpha   90.00
_cell.angle_beta   90.00
_cell.angle_gamma   90.00
#
_symmetry.space_group_name_H-M   'P 1'
#
loop_
_entity.id
_entity.type
_entity.pdbx_description
1 polymer ?
#
loop_
_entity_poly.entity_id
_entity_poly.type
_entity_poly.pdbx_seq_one_letter_code
_entity_poly.pdbx_strand_id
1 'polypeptide(L)'
;MKQSKDGNKLYHPDGDPSETLELGNNENEMAEAIEKLMRVVGRRRPKPGRLRIYSLASILLLISGLSIFWLPAALRDYTQKIIPEVREQEIGEAVLNEFISFVGAPCSRELGKMALEKFVSNLGFLEYNFYIVPSETINVLHLPGKIIVISKALVEDFDDPDVLAGYVLAQIQREAKSNALDELMKQMSNMEIIQFLFGKSPDAKTLRGFSKDWITKNKVSLDLESLMQEFNNREISSLPYSYAKDVTGQTTQFLINSEKTSEKTRKPSLDDSSWLALQTICGG
;
A
#
# COMPACT_ATOMS: atom_id res chain seq x y z
N MET A 1 18.07 11.08 63.03
CA MET A 1 18.26 11.54 64.41
C MET A 1 17.30 10.75 65.30
N LYS A 2 17.79 10.02 66.26
CA LYS A 2 16.99 9.35 67.32
C LYS A 2 17.46 9.88 68.65
N GLN A 3 16.56 9.95 69.61
CA GLN A 3 16.87 10.35 70.98
C GLN A 3 17.00 9.08 71.84
N SER A 4 18.12 8.97 72.56
CA SER A 4 18.32 7.89 73.54
C SER A 4 17.42 8.09 74.77
N LYS A 5 17.18 6.99 75.50
CA LYS A 5 16.40 7.03 76.76
C LYS A 5 17.01 7.98 77.81
N ASP A 6 18.32 8.28 77.72
CA ASP A 6 19.06 9.19 78.62
C ASP A 6 19.13 10.65 78.13
N GLY A 7 18.34 11.03 77.09
CA GLY A 7 18.26 12.39 76.59
C GLY A 7 19.34 12.77 75.56
N ASN A 8 20.31 11.90 75.28
CA ASN A 8 21.39 12.13 74.34
C ASN A 8 20.92 12.06 72.89
N LYS A 9 21.46 12.89 72.01
CA LYS A 9 21.19 12.88 70.59
C LYS A 9 22.08 11.85 69.87
N LEU A 10 21.46 10.88 69.17
CA LEU A 10 22.13 9.81 68.42
C LEU A 10 22.14 10.14 66.93
N TYR A 11 23.32 10.16 66.34
CA TYR A 11 23.51 10.32 64.88
C TYR A 11 24.12 9.06 64.27
N HIS A 12 23.50 8.53 63.24
CA HIS A 12 23.99 7.35 62.51
C HIS A 12 24.56 7.82 61.17
N PRO A 13 25.81 7.52 60.82
CA PRO A 13 26.33 7.80 59.47
C PRO A 13 25.70 6.83 58.47
N ASP A 14 25.15 7.39 57.40
CA ASP A 14 24.58 6.68 56.23
C ASP A 14 23.55 5.54 56.53
N GLY A 15 22.96 5.58 57.72
CA GLY A 15 21.97 4.57 58.14
C GLY A 15 22.56 3.27 58.64
N ASP A 16 23.87 3.18 58.86
CA ASP A 16 24.52 2.06 59.51
C ASP A 16 24.31 2.15 61.03
N PRO A 17 23.57 1.23 61.62
CA PRO A 17 23.31 1.23 63.04
C PRO A 17 24.52 0.80 63.92
N SER A 18 25.60 0.31 63.30
CA SER A 18 26.80 -0.17 64.00
C SER A 18 27.72 0.99 64.44
N GLU A 19 27.65 2.15 63.77
CA GLU A 19 28.39 3.34 64.15
C GLU A 19 27.41 4.41 64.62
N THR A 20 27.45 4.75 65.89
CA THR A 20 26.64 5.81 66.50
C THR A 20 27.52 6.87 67.18
N LEU A 21 27.27 8.10 66.83
CA LEU A 21 27.84 9.24 67.55
C LEU A 21 26.82 9.70 68.60
N GLU A 22 27.16 9.55 69.86
CA GLU A 22 26.39 10.04 70.99
C GLU A 22 26.87 11.41 71.44
N LEU A 23 25.98 12.40 71.48
CA LEU A 23 26.24 13.73 71.95
C LEU A 23 25.50 14.00 73.27
N GLY A 24 26.25 14.42 74.26
CA GLY A 24 25.69 14.80 75.58
C GLY A 24 24.78 16.03 75.49
N ASN A 25 23.86 16.16 76.45
CA ASN A 25 22.88 17.27 76.49
C ASN A 25 23.48 18.70 76.54
N ASN A 26 24.77 18.86 76.90
CA ASN A 26 25.43 20.12 76.97
C ASN A 26 26.20 20.57 75.70
N GLU A 27 26.20 19.70 74.63
CA GLU A 27 26.99 19.94 73.43
C GLU A 27 26.11 20.48 72.27
N ASN A 28 25.33 21.50 72.53
CA ASN A 28 24.41 22.08 71.54
C ASN A 28 25.12 22.66 70.33
N GLU A 29 26.30 23.27 70.45
CA GLU A 29 27.06 23.83 69.32
C GLU A 29 27.52 22.71 68.36
N MET A 30 27.94 21.56 68.86
CA MET A 30 28.39 20.43 68.08
C MET A 30 27.20 19.77 67.36
N ALA A 31 26.04 19.69 68.04
CA ALA A 31 24.81 19.21 67.39
C ALA A 31 24.34 20.06 66.25
N GLU A 32 24.38 21.40 66.39
CA GLU A 32 24.06 22.34 65.28
C GLU A 32 25.06 22.24 64.11
N ALA A 33 26.36 22.11 64.41
CA ALA A 33 27.38 21.95 63.38
C ALA A 33 27.17 20.65 62.57
N ILE A 34 26.85 19.52 63.25
CA ILE A 34 26.56 18.26 62.60
C ILE A 34 25.28 18.35 61.77
N GLU A 35 24.23 18.97 62.24
CA GLU A 35 22.98 19.14 61.45
C GLU A 35 23.21 20.06 60.24
N LYS A 36 24.04 21.06 60.37
CA LYS A 36 24.41 21.94 59.23
C LYS A 36 25.22 21.18 58.19
N LEU A 37 26.20 20.37 58.61
CA LEU A 37 26.98 19.51 57.71
C LEU A 37 26.09 18.46 57.03
N MET A 38 25.24 17.79 57.78
CA MET A 38 24.29 16.78 57.22
C MET A 38 23.34 17.42 56.18
N ARG A 39 22.86 18.65 56.39
CA ARG A 39 22.06 19.40 55.42
C ARG A 39 22.84 19.74 54.16
N VAL A 40 24.09 20.11 54.27
CA VAL A 40 24.96 20.43 53.11
C VAL A 40 25.32 19.18 52.33
N VAL A 41 25.67 18.07 53.01
CA VAL A 41 25.97 16.79 52.39
C VAL A 41 24.70 16.18 51.74
N GLY A 42 23.55 16.26 52.41
CA GLY A 42 22.28 15.80 51.88
C GLY A 42 21.81 16.54 50.60
N ARG A 43 22.17 17.86 50.49
CA ARG A 43 21.91 18.64 49.28
C ARG A 43 22.83 18.29 48.10
N ARG A 44 24.05 17.81 48.39
CA ARG A 44 25.05 17.43 47.37
C ARG A 44 24.93 15.98 46.90
N ARG A 45 24.15 15.15 47.62
CA ARG A 45 23.93 13.77 47.17
C ARG A 45 23.13 13.80 45.86
N PRO A 46 23.66 13.27 44.73
CA PRO A 46 22.91 13.15 43.51
C PRO A 46 21.68 12.26 43.79
N LYS A 47 20.49 12.77 43.54
CA LYS A 47 19.27 12.01 43.68
C LYS A 47 19.23 10.94 42.55
N PRO A 48 19.55 9.67 42.82
CA PRO A 48 19.66 8.66 41.79
C PRO A 48 18.27 8.19 41.40
N GLY A 49 17.56 8.89 40.57
CA GLY A 49 16.24 8.43 40.16
C GLY A 49 15.71 9.23 38.98
N ARG A 50 15.87 10.53 38.98
CA ARG A 50 15.28 11.37 37.92
C ARG A 50 15.95 11.17 36.56
N LEU A 51 17.27 11.03 36.53
CA LEU A 51 17.99 10.83 35.27
C LEU A 51 17.59 9.48 34.61
N ARG A 52 17.43 8.42 35.42
CA ARG A 52 16.96 7.11 34.92
C ARG A 52 15.52 7.16 34.39
N ILE A 53 14.65 7.92 35.07
CA ILE A 53 13.26 8.11 34.64
C ILE A 53 13.23 8.89 33.32
N TYR A 54 14.00 9.97 33.20
CA TYR A 54 14.07 10.76 31.95
C TYR A 54 14.68 9.97 30.79
N SER A 55 15.72 9.17 31.02
CA SER A 55 16.31 8.32 29.99
C SER A 55 15.33 7.21 29.53
N LEU A 56 14.61 6.57 30.45
CA LEU A 56 13.59 5.59 30.13
C LEU A 56 12.42 6.22 29.36
N ALA A 57 11.95 7.40 29.79
CA ALA A 57 10.90 8.14 29.08
C ALA A 57 11.33 8.55 27.69
N SER A 58 12.57 9.02 27.52
CA SER A 58 13.14 9.38 26.20
C SER A 58 13.24 8.17 25.29
N ILE A 59 13.72 7.02 25.78
CA ILE A 59 13.78 5.77 25.01
C ILE A 59 12.39 5.30 24.61
N LEU A 60 11.42 5.33 25.53
CA LEU A 60 10.04 4.94 25.25
C LEU A 60 9.41 5.84 24.17
N LEU A 61 9.66 7.15 24.26
CA LEU A 61 9.16 8.14 23.30
C LEU A 61 9.78 7.93 21.92
N LEU A 62 11.07 7.60 21.87
CA LEU A 62 11.80 7.31 20.64
C LEU A 62 11.29 6.01 20.00
N ILE A 63 11.11 4.95 20.77
CA ILE A 63 10.53 3.68 20.30
C ILE A 63 9.09 3.89 19.80
N SER A 64 8.27 4.64 20.54
CA SER A 64 6.90 4.95 20.12
C SER A 64 6.88 5.76 18.82
N GLY A 65 7.74 6.76 18.69
CA GLY A 65 7.87 7.53 17.47
C GLY A 65 8.28 6.66 16.27
N LEU A 66 9.30 5.82 16.46
CA LEU A 66 9.77 4.88 15.43
C LEU A 66 8.66 3.90 15.02
N SER A 67 7.91 3.37 16.01
CA SER A 67 6.79 2.45 15.77
C SER A 67 5.64 3.11 15.00
N ILE A 68 5.35 4.39 15.24
CA ILE A 68 4.26 5.09 14.57
C ILE A 68 4.64 5.48 13.14
N PHE A 69 5.88 5.94 12.89
CA PHE A 69 6.28 6.49 11.60
C PHE A 69 6.94 5.47 10.66
N TRP A 70 7.76 4.58 11.17
CA TRP A 70 8.55 3.66 10.34
C TRP A 70 7.92 2.26 10.19
N LEU A 71 7.33 1.71 11.26
CA LEU A 71 6.78 0.36 11.28
C LEU A 71 5.68 0.13 10.23
N PRO A 72 4.72 1.06 9.98
CA PRO A 72 3.67 0.83 8.98
C PRO A 72 4.21 0.69 7.55
N ALA A 73 5.21 1.48 7.18
CA ALA A 73 5.84 1.39 5.87
C ALA A 73 6.60 0.06 5.73
N ALA A 74 7.42 -0.29 6.72
CA ALA A 74 8.18 -1.53 6.73
C ALA A 74 7.27 -2.78 6.72
N LEU A 75 6.14 -2.74 7.44
CA LEU A 75 5.17 -3.84 7.42
C LEU A 75 4.54 -4.01 6.02
N ARG A 76 4.17 -2.92 5.35
CA ARG A 76 3.60 -2.99 3.99
C ARG A 76 4.60 -3.58 3.00
N ASP A 77 5.82 -3.06 2.97
CA ASP A 77 6.87 -3.55 2.07
C ASP A 77 7.20 -5.03 2.32
N TYR A 78 7.19 -5.45 3.59
CA TYR A 78 7.38 -6.84 3.95
C TYR A 78 6.20 -7.70 3.50
N THR A 79 4.98 -7.24 3.74
CA THR A 79 3.75 -7.94 3.38
C THR A 79 3.66 -8.21 1.88
N GLN A 80 3.97 -7.23 1.04
CA GLN A 80 3.98 -7.40 -0.42
C GLN A 80 4.91 -8.53 -0.89
N LYS A 81 6.07 -8.67 -0.24
CA LYS A 81 7.08 -9.66 -0.65
C LYS A 81 6.74 -11.10 -0.26
N ILE A 82 5.88 -11.29 0.72
CA ILE A 82 5.57 -12.62 1.27
C ILE A 82 4.16 -13.12 0.95
N ILE A 83 3.29 -12.27 0.40
CA ILE A 83 1.94 -12.68 0.03
C ILE A 83 2.01 -13.69 -1.11
N PRO A 84 1.45 -14.91 -0.94
CA PRO A 84 1.33 -15.87 -2.02
C PRO A 84 0.38 -15.34 -3.11
N GLU A 85 0.64 -15.67 -4.38
CA GLU A 85 -0.23 -15.27 -5.51
C GLU A 85 -1.70 -15.66 -5.30
N VAL A 86 -1.96 -16.84 -4.75
CA VAL A 86 -3.32 -17.32 -4.43
C VAL A 86 -4.03 -16.35 -3.49
N ARG A 87 -3.33 -15.83 -2.50
CA ARG A 87 -3.90 -14.87 -1.54
C ARG A 87 -4.17 -13.52 -2.19
N GLU A 88 -3.30 -13.08 -3.07
CA GLU A 88 -3.51 -11.85 -3.84
C GLU A 88 -4.74 -11.97 -4.75
N GLN A 89 -4.96 -13.14 -5.37
CA GLN A 89 -6.16 -13.43 -6.15
C GLN A 89 -7.44 -13.37 -5.31
N GLU A 90 -7.46 -14.00 -4.12
CA GLU A 90 -8.61 -13.92 -3.20
C GLU A 90 -8.99 -12.48 -2.86
N ILE A 91 -7.97 -11.64 -2.63
CA ILE A 91 -8.17 -10.21 -2.37
C ILE A 91 -8.70 -9.51 -3.60
N GLY A 92 -8.13 -9.80 -4.77
CA GLY A 92 -8.58 -9.26 -6.04
C GLY A 92 -10.04 -9.56 -6.30
N GLU A 93 -10.48 -10.80 -6.05
CA GLU A 93 -11.89 -11.18 -6.15
C GLU A 93 -12.78 -10.44 -5.16
N ALA A 94 -12.32 -10.24 -3.92
CA ALA A 94 -13.04 -9.46 -2.92
C ALA A 94 -13.18 -7.99 -3.36
N VAL A 95 -12.11 -7.38 -3.91
CA VAL A 95 -12.14 -6.03 -4.49
C VAL A 95 -13.07 -5.99 -5.70
N LEU A 96 -13.01 -6.98 -6.60
CA LEU A 96 -13.87 -7.07 -7.77
C LEU A 96 -15.35 -7.13 -7.38
N ASN A 97 -15.70 -7.90 -6.36
CA ASN A 97 -17.08 -7.99 -5.88
C ASN A 97 -17.61 -6.65 -5.35
N GLU A 98 -16.81 -5.89 -4.64
CA GLU A 98 -17.19 -4.52 -4.26
C GLU A 98 -17.26 -3.59 -5.48
N PHE A 99 -16.33 -3.74 -6.42
CA PHE A 99 -16.25 -2.94 -7.64
C PHE A 99 -17.49 -3.15 -8.54
N ILE A 100 -17.95 -4.38 -8.69
CA ILE A 100 -19.16 -4.75 -9.44
C ILE A 100 -20.40 -3.97 -8.93
N SER A 101 -20.45 -3.66 -7.63
CA SER A 101 -21.56 -2.87 -7.07
C SER A 101 -21.66 -1.45 -7.64
N PHE A 102 -20.56 -0.91 -8.18
CA PHE A 102 -20.48 0.42 -8.78
C PHE A 102 -20.59 0.40 -10.31
N VAL A 103 -20.05 -0.62 -10.94
CA VAL A 103 -19.88 -0.67 -12.41
C VAL A 103 -20.81 -1.66 -13.11
N GLY A 104 -21.54 -2.48 -12.36
CA GLY A 104 -22.39 -3.54 -12.85
C GLY A 104 -21.68 -4.89 -12.94
N ALA A 105 -22.46 -5.96 -13.04
CA ALA A 105 -21.95 -7.32 -13.17
C ALA A 105 -21.21 -7.53 -14.50
N PRO A 106 -20.15 -8.35 -14.54
CA PRO A 106 -19.44 -8.65 -15.76
C PRO A 106 -20.35 -9.26 -16.83
N CYS A 107 -20.15 -8.82 -18.05
CA CYS A 107 -20.83 -9.34 -19.23
C CYS A 107 -20.41 -10.80 -19.47
N SER A 108 -21.36 -11.65 -19.85
CA SER A 108 -21.13 -13.10 -19.76
C SER A 108 -21.69 -13.92 -20.95
N ARG A 109 -21.98 -13.22 -22.07
CA ARG A 109 -22.47 -13.95 -23.29
C ARG A 109 -21.36 -14.90 -23.79
N GLU A 110 -21.73 -16.15 -24.07
CA GLU A 110 -20.80 -17.27 -24.34
C GLU A 110 -19.83 -16.97 -25.51
N LEU A 111 -20.35 -16.54 -26.66
CA LEU A 111 -19.51 -16.23 -27.81
C LEU A 111 -18.54 -15.09 -27.53
N GLY A 112 -18.97 -14.09 -26.76
CA GLY A 112 -18.12 -13.00 -26.34
C GLY A 112 -17.00 -13.43 -25.38
N LYS A 113 -17.30 -14.36 -24.44
CA LYS A 113 -16.27 -14.94 -23.56
C LYS A 113 -15.21 -15.70 -24.34
N MET A 114 -15.62 -16.57 -25.27
CA MET A 114 -14.69 -17.30 -26.13
C MET A 114 -13.80 -16.33 -26.94
N ALA A 115 -14.36 -15.24 -27.44
CA ALA A 115 -13.63 -14.21 -28.15
C ALA A 115 -12.66 -13.47 -27.21
N LEU A 116 -13.06 -13.17 -25.97
CA LEU A 116 -12.19 -12.57 -24.96
C LEU A 116 -11.01 -13.48 -24.61
N GLU A 117 -11.25 -14.76 -24.39
CA GLU A 117 -10.19 -15.74 -24.12
C GLU A 117 -9.19 -15.81 -25.29
N LYS A 118 -9.70 -15.82 -26.54
CA LYS A 118 -8.85 -15.77 -27.73
C LYS A 118 -8.02 -14.50 -27.81
N PHE A 119 -8.62 -13.33 -27.50
CA PHE A 119 -7.94 -12.05 -27.46
C PHE A 119 -6.81 -12.07 -26.42
N VAL A 120 -7.09 -12.53 -25.20
CA VAL A 120 -6.10 -12.64 -24.11
C VAL A 120 -4.96 -13.59 -24.50
N SER A 121 -5.30 -14.73 -25.14
CA SER A 121 -4.29 -15.68 -25.64
C SER A 121 -3.40 -15.08 -26.70
N ASN A 122 -3.97 -14.32 -27.65
CA ASN A 122 -3.20 -13.65 -28.72
C ASN A 122 -2.25 -12.59 -28.17
N LEU A 123 -2.65 -11.92 -27.08
CA LEU A 123 -1.78 -10.94 -26.39
C LEU A 123 -0.74 -11.59 -25.47
N GLY A 124 -0.89 -12.89 -25.15
CA GLY A 124 0.03 -13.61 -24.28
C GLY A 124 -0.10 -13.30 -22.79
N PHE A 125 -1.28 -12.90 -22.32
CA PHE A 125 -1.57 -12.55 -20.92
C PHE A 125 -2.46 -13.58 -20.22
N LEU A 126 -2.18 -14.87 -20.41
CA LEU A 126 -2.96 -15.97 -19.86
C LEU A 126 -2.97 -16.04 -18.32
N GLU A 127 -2.01 -15.37 -17.67
CA GLU A 127 -1.93 -15.25 -16.21
C GLU A 127 -2.89 -14.21 -15.63
N TYR A 128 -3.53 -13.39 -16.48
CA TYR A 128 -4.50 -12.38 -16.06
C TYR A 128 -5.94 -12.84 -16.24
N ASN A 129 -6.81 -12.45 -15.32
CA ASN A 129 -8.25 -12.63 -15.42
C ASN A 129 -8.91 -11.37 -15.97
N PHE A 130 -9.55 -11.45 -17.11
CA PHE A 130 -10.18 -10.33 -17.78
C PHE A 130 -11.70 -10.34 -17.61
N TYR A 131 -12.24 -9.17 -17.27
CA TYR A 131 -13.69 -8.97 -17.11
C TYR A 131 -14.14 -7.74 -17.89
N ILE A 132 -15.18 -7.86 -18.69
CA ILE A 132 -15.83 -6.75 -19.36
C ILE A 132 -17.07 -6.37 -18.55
N VAL A 133 -17.20 -5.08 -18.20
CA VAL A 133 -18.29 -4.56 -17.36
C VAL A 133 -19.12 -3.53 -18.13
N PRO A 134 -20.44 -3.43 -17.87
CA PRO A 134 -21.33 -2.50 -18.55
C PRO A 134 -21.19 -1.05 -18.04
N SER A 135 -19.98 -0.58 -17.85
CA SER A 135 -19.68 0.75 -17.36
C SER A 135 -19.00 1.59 -18.45
N GLU A 136 -19.34 2.89 -18.50
CA GLU A 136 -18.73 3.86 -19.40
C GLU A 136 -17.76 4.81 -18.66
N THR A 137 -17.67 4.68 -17.33
CA THR A 137 -16.87 5.58 -16.49
C THR A 137 -15.39 5.20 -16.40
N ILE A 138 -15.05 3.99 -16.83
CA ILE A 138 -13.68 3.47 -16.85
C ILE A 138 -13.31 3.10 -18.29
N ASN A 139 -12.02 3.05 -18.59
CA ASN A 139 -11.53 2.43 -19.81
C ASN A 139 -11.04 1.00 -19.49
N VAL A 140 -9.80 0.89 -19.02
CA VAL A 140 -9.23 -0.35 -18.47
C VAL A 140 -8.68 -0.05 -17.10
N LEU A 141 -8.87 -0.97 -16.16
CA LEU A 141 -8.41 -0.86 -14.79
C LEU A 141 -7.82 -2.19 -14.34
N HIS A 142 -6.70 -2.18 -13.62
CA HIS A 142 -6.17 -3.35 -12.95
C HIS A 142 -6.59 -3.36 -11.48
N LEU A 143 -6.85 -4.55 -10.96
CA LEU A 143 -7.13 -4.83 -9.56
C LEU A 143 -6.06 -5.79 -9.02
N PRO A 144 -5.92 -5.96 -7.70
CA PRO A 144 -5.00 -6.96 -7.14
C PRO A 144 -5.25 -8.35 -7.72
N GLY A 145 -4.24 -9.22 -7.74
CA GLY A 145 -4.38 -10.60 -8.20
C GLY A 145 -4.47 -10.77 -9.70
N LYS A 146 -3.84 -9.88 -10.47
CA LYS A 146 -3.81 -9.94 -11.94
C LYS A 146 -5.21 -9.91 -12.57
N ILE A 147 -6.10 -9.08 -12.03
CA ILE A 147 -7.44 -8.89 -12.57
C ILE A 147 -7.47 -7.60 -13.40
N ILE A 148 -7.93 -7.71 -14.64
CA ILE A 148 -8.14 -6.59 -15.57
C ILE A 148 -9.62 -6.41 -15.82
N VAL A 149 -10.13 -5.20 -15.53
CA VAL A 149 -11.53 -4.84 -15.80
C VAL A 149 -11.57 -3.86 -16.97
N ILE A 150 -12.39 -4.16 -17.95
CA ILE A 150 -12.53 -3.44 -19.21
C ILE A 150 -13.94 -2.88 -19.31
N SER A 151 -14.06 -1.61 -19.72
CA SER A 151 -15.35 -1.01 -20.06
C SER A 151 -15.91 -1.62 -21.34
N LYS A 152 -17.24 -1.83 -21.39
CA LYS A 152 -17.93 -2.19 -22.62
C LYS A 152 -17.68 -1.19 -23.75
N ALA A 153 -17.57 0.10 -23.45
CA ALA A 153 -17.34 1.15 -24.45
C ALA A 153 -16.07 0.93 -25.27
N LEU A 154 -15.00 0.36 -24.69
CA LEU A 154 -13.79 0.03 -25.44
C LEU A 154 -13.99 -1.12 -26.44
N VAL A 155 -15.03 -1.87 -26.31
CA VAL A 155 -15.36 -3.00 -27.19
C VAL A 155 -16.43 -2.60 -28.19
N GLU A 156 -17.44 -1.83 -27.74
CA GLU A 156 -18.62 -1.48 -28.55
C GLU A 156 -18.39 -0.25 -29.45
N ASP A 157 -17.56 0.74 -29.02
CA ASP A 157 -17.42 2.04 -29.70
C ASP A 157 -16.30 2.08 -30.75
N PHE A 158 -15.50 1.03 -30.88
CA PHE A 158 -14.36 0.97 -31.77
C PHE A 158 -14.46 -0.22 -32.75
N ASP A 159 -14.11 0.03 -34.01
CA ASP A 159 -14.11 -1.00 -35.06
C ASP A 159 -12.85 -1.87 -35.05
N ASP A 160 -11.74 -1.35 -34.49
CA ASP A 160 -10.43 -1.99 -34.53
C ASP A 160 -10.06 -2.60 -33.17
N PRO A 161 -9.85 -3.93 -33.09
CA PRO A 161 -9.49 -4.62 -31.83
C PRO A 161 -8.13 -4.15 -31.26
N ASP A 162 -7.26 -3.56 -32.08
CA ASP A 162 -5.97 -3.05 -31.60
C ASP A 162 -6.10 -1.81 -30.72
N VAL A 163 -7.27 -1.13 -30.75
CA VAL A 163 -7.60 -0.09 -29.76
C VAL A 163 -7.65 -0.72 -28.37
N LEU A 164 -8.42 -1.78 -28.19
CA LEU A 164 -8.53 -2.51 -26.92
C LEU A 164 -7.17 -3.06 -26.50
N ALA A 165 -6.41 -3.65 -27.42
CA ALA A 165 -5.06 -4.15 -27.14
C ALA A 165 -4.15 -3.06 -26.59
N GLY A 166 -4.16 -1.87 -27.18
CA GLY A 166 -3.35 -0.73 -26.71
C GLY A 166 -3.73 -0.27 -25.31
N TYR A 167 -5.02 -0.20 -24.98
CA TYR A 167 -5.46 0.14 -23.64
C TYR A 167 -5.06 -0.92 -22.60
N VAL A 168 -5.11 -2.21 -22.96
CA VAL A 168 -4.67 -3.32 -22.11
C VAL A 168 -3.16 -3.25 -21.86
N LEU A 169 -2.35 -3.10 -22.94
CA LEU A 169 -0.90 -2.97 -22.84
C LEU A 169 -0.49 -1.79 -21.95
N ALA A 170 -1.13 -0.63 -22.16
CA ALA A 170 -0.90 0.56 -21.35
C ALA A 170 -1.27 0.32 -19.87
N GLN A 171 -2.31 -0.46 -19.59
CA GLN A 171 -2.75 -0.72 -18.22
C GLN A 171 -1.83 -1.70 -17.50
N ILE A 172 -1.36 -2.75 -18.16
CA ILE A 172 -0.39 -3.70 -17.61
C ILE A 172 0.94 -2.99 -17.31
N GLN A 173 1.36 -2.06 -18.17
CA GLN A 173 2.54 -1.23 -17.89
C GLN A 173 2.34 -0.34 -16.64
N ARG A 174 1.11 0.19 -16.42
CA ARG A 174 0.81 0.97 -15.22
C ARG A 174 0.84 0.10 -13.96
N GLU A 175 0.33 -1.13 -14.04
CA GLU A 175 0.37 -2.09 -12.94
C GLU A 175 1.80 -2.35 -12.47
N ALA A 176 2.73 -2.54 -13.40
CA ALA A 176 4.15 -2.72 -13.09
C ALA A 176 4.77 -1.56 -12.31
N LYS A 177 4.24 -0.34 -12.46
CA LYS A 177 4.69 0.87 -11.74
C LYS A 177 3.88 1.18 -10.48
N SER A 178 2.65 0.74 -10.40
CA SER A 178 1.72 1.03 -9.30
C SER A 178 0.86 -0.20 -9.02
N ASN A 179 1.34 -1.04 -8.12
CA ASN A 179 0.63 -2.25 -7.72
C ASN A 179 -0.65 -1.90 -6.95
N ALA A 180 -1.78 -2.44 -7.41
CA ALA A 180 -3.10 -2.19 -6.80
C ALA A 180 -3.19 -2.69 -5.36
N LEU A 181 -2.48 -3.77 -5.01
CA LEU A 181 -2.43 -4.28 -3.64
C LEU A 181 -1.71 -3.31 -2.70
N ASP A 182 -0.61 -2.68 -3.15
CA ASP A 182 0.09 -1.65 -2.36
C ASP A 182 -0.83 -0.46 -2.08
N GLU A 183 -1.56 0.00 -3.09
CA GLU A 183 -2.51 1.11 -2.91
C GLU A 183 -3.67 0.73 -1.98
N LEU A 184 -4.16 -0.51 -2.03
CA LEU A 184 -5.14 -1.02 -1.07
C LEU A 184 -4.56 -1.02 0.36
N MET A 185 -3.34 -1.54 0.54
CA MET A 185 -2.68 -1.57 1.86
C MET A 185 -2.41 -0.17 2.44
N LYS A 186 -2.21 0.85 1.61
CA LYS A 186 -2.10 2.24 2.07
C LYS A 186 -3.39 2.78 2.72
N GLN A 187 -4.54 2.23 2.35
CA GLN A 187 -5.83 2.59 2.94
C GLN A 187 -6.18 1.77 4.20
N MET A 188 -5.45 0.67 4.46
CA MET A 188 -5.65 -0.16 5.63
C MET A 188 -5.05 0.49 6.88
N SER A 189 -5.71 0.33 8.01
CA SER A 189 -5.13 0.66 9.32
C SER A 189 -4.00 -0.29 9.70
N ASN A 190 -3.10 0.12 10.60
CA ASN A 190 -2.01 -0.73 11.07
C ASN A 190 -2.51 -2.05 11.66
N MET A 191 -3.67 -2.03 12.32
CA MET A 191 -4.29 -3.23 12.88
C MET A 191 -4.83 -4.16 11.78
N GLU A 192 -5.43 -3.60 10.72
CA GLU A 192 -5.87 -4.38 9.57
C GLU A 192 -4.69 -5.05 8.86
N ILE A 193 -3.56 -4.34 8.66
CA ILE A 193 -2.35 -4.91 8.06
C ILE A 193 -1.85 -6.10 8.88
N ILE A 194 -1.81 -5.96 10.20
CA ILE A 194 -1.41 -7.08 11.09
C ILE A 194 -2.39 -8.24 10.95
N GLN A 195 -3.69 -7.99 11.01
CA GLN A 195 -4.72 -9.04 10.84
C GLN A 195 -4.63 -9.70 9.46
N PHE A 196 -4.32 -8.90 8.44
CA PHE A 196 -4.13 -9.35 7.08
C PHE A 196 -2.94 -10.33 6.94
N LEU A 197 -1.82 -10.07 7.62
CA LEU A 197 -0.68 -10.99 7.72
C LEU A 197 -1.06 -12.34 8.37
N PHE A 198 -2.03 -12.34 9.28
CA PHE A 198 -2.57 -13.56 9.88
C PHE A 198 -3.71 -14.21 9.09
N GLY A 199 -3.91 -13.78 7.84
CA GLY A 199 -4.86 -14.41 6.92
C GLY A 199 -6.28 -13.85 6.96
N LYS A 200 -6.57 -12.77 7.72
CA LYS A 200 -7.87 -12.11 7.69
C LYS A 200 -7.98 -11.25 6.42
N SER A 201 -9.14 -11.25 5.76
CA SER A 201 -9.42 -10.35 4.63
C SER A 201 -9.61 -8.91 5.11
N PRO A 202 -9.31 -7.90 4.26
CA PRO A 202 -9.59 -6.50 4.56
C PRO A 202 -11.07 -6.28 4.86
N ASP A 203 -11.38 -5.27 5.66
CA ASP A 203 -12.76 -4.95 6.00
C ASP A 203 -13.53 -4.42 4.76
N ALA A 204 -14.80 -4.74 4.63
CA ALA A 204 -15.66 -4.31 3.51
C ALA A 204 -15.64 -2.78 3.31
N LYS A 205 -15.49 -2.00 4.39
CA LYS A 205 -15.37 -0.54 4.31
C LYS A 205 -14.09 -0.12 3.58
N THR A 206 -12.97 -0.77 3.86
CA THR A 206 -11.66 -0.52 3.23
C THR A 206 -11.71 -0.92 1.75
N LEU A 207 -12.27 -2.10 1.43
CA LEU A 207 -12.43 -2.58 0.06
C LEU A 207 -13.30 -1.63 -0.77
N ARG A 208 -14.42 -1.19 -0.23
CA ARG A 208 -15.33 -0.24 -0.88
C ARG A 208 -14.69 1.13 -1.08
N GLY A 209 -13.98 1.64 -0.08
CA GLY A 209 -13.22 2.89 -0.15
C GLY A 209 -12.18 2.83 -1.27
N PHE A 210 -11.39 1.77 -1.29
CA PHE A 210 -10.40 1.52 -2.31
C PHE A 210 -11.02 1.45 -3.71
N SER A 211 -12.07 0.63 -3.91
CA SER A 211 -12.72 0.47 -5.22
C SER A 211 -13.20 1.81 -5.79
N LYS A 212 -13.80 2.66 -4.94
CA LYS A 212 -14.27 3.98 -5.36
C LYS A 212 -13.13 4.93 -5.72
N ASP A 213 -12.07 4.94 -4.91
CA ASP A 213 -10.91 5.81 -5.12
C ASP A 213 -10.10 5.37 -6.33
N TRP A 214 -9.97 4.06 -6.55
CA TRP A 214 -9.16 3.49 -7.61
C TRP A 214 -9.65 3.82 -9.01
N ILE A 215 -10.98 3.91 -9.19
CA ILE A 215 -11.61 4.36 -10.44
C ILE A 215 -11.12 5.75 -10.83
N THR A 216 -10.91 6.63 -9.86
CA THR A 216 -10.60 8.05 -10.12
C THR A 216 -9.10 8.37 -10.10
N LYS A 217 -8.31 7.62 -9.34
CA LYS A 217 -6.90 7.95 -9.05
C LYS A 217 -5.87 7.24 -9.94
N ASN A 218 -6.25 6.26 -10.73
CA ASN A 218 -5.30 5.47 -11.54
C ASN A 218 -4.73 6.29 -12.72
N LYS A 219 -3.90 7.29 -12.40
CA LYS A 219 -3.25 8.20 -13.38
C LYS A 219 -1.73 8.09 -13.34
N VAL A 220 -1.18 6.89 -13.33
CA VAL A 220 0.27 6.70 -13.44
C VAL A 220 0.70 7.05 -14.88
N SER A 221 1.78 7.83 -15.00
CA SER A 221 2.33 8.20 -16.30
C SER A 221 2.87 6.97 -17.03
N LEU A 222 2.51 6.85 -18.30
CA LEU A 222 3.04 5.82 -19.19
C LEU A 222 4.47 6.15 -19.61
N ASP A 223 5.27 5.12 -19.76
CA ASP A 223 6.53 5.17 -20.48
C ASP A 223 6.24 4.77 -21.93
N LEU A 224 6.23 5.76 -22.81
CA LEU A 224 5.84 5.55 -24.21
C LEU A 224 6.86 4.70 -24.98
N GLU A 225 8.14 4.71 -24.58
CA GLU A 225 9.16 3.88 -25.22
C GLU A 225 8.92 2.41 -24.91
N SER A 226 8.72 2.07 -23.62
CA SER A 226 8.39 0.70 -23.22
C SER A 226 7.06 0.25 -23.82
N LEU A 227 6.06 1.14 -23.89
CA LEU A 227 4.77 0.80 -24.50
C LEU A 227 4.93 0.50 -26.00
N MET A 228 5.73 1.29 -26.72
CA MET A 228 6.02 1.05 -28.12
C MET A 228 6.76 -0.28 -28.35
N GLN A 229 7.66 -0.67 -27.44
CA GLN A 229 8.30 -1.98 -27.49
C GLN A 229 7.29 -3.12 -27.35
N GLU A 230 6.29 -2.98 -26.47
CA GLU A 230 5.22 -3.97 -26.32
C GLU A 230 4.36 -4.13 -27.58
N PHE A 231 4.04 -3.03 -28.27
CA PHE A 231 3.36 -3.09 -29.59
C PHE A 231 4.22 -3.81 -30.63
N ASN A 232 5.49 -3.46 -30.73
CA ASN A 232 6.40 -4.07 -31.69
C ASN A 232 6.63 -5.57 -31.42
N ASN A 233 6.80 -5.97 -30.17
CA ASN A 233 7.01 -7.36 -29.78
C ASN A 233 5.83 -8.26 -30.15
N ARG A 234 4.63 -7.70 -30.21
CA ARG A 234 3.39 -8.42 -30.55
C ARG A 234 2.95 -8.23 -32.01
N GLU A 235 3.71 -7.45 -32.79
CA GLU A 235 3.39 -7.11 -34.17
C GLU A 235 2.02 -6.42 -34.33
N ILE A 236 1.54 -5.71 -33.29
CA ILE A 236 0.28 -4.97 -33.25
C ILE A 236 0.57 -3.51 -33.58
N SER A 237 -0.33 -2.87 -34.33
CA SER A 237 -0.20 -1.44 -34.64
C SER A 237 -0.56 -0.57 -33.43
N SER A 238 0.29 0.43 -33.15
CA SER A 238 0.01 1.44 -32.13
C SER A 238 -0.94 2.54 -32.60
N LEU A 239 -1.19 2.66 -33.92
CA LEU A 239 -1.97 3.75 -34.49
C LEU A 239 -3.44 3.75 -34.04
N PRO A 240 -4.19 2.61 -34.04
CA PRO A 240 -5.57 2.61 -33.58
C PRO A 240 -5.72 3.09 -32.14
N TYR A 241 -4.86 2.61 -31.23
CA TYR A 241 -4.81 3.09 -29.86
C TYR A 241 -4.46 4.58 -29.76
N SER A 242 -3.48 5.03 -30.54
CA SER A 242 -3.00 6.41 -30.49
C SER A 242 -4.10 7.41 -30.85
N TYR A 243 -4.85 7.14 -31.91
CA TYR A 243 -5.95 7.99 -32.35
C TYR A 243 -7.22 7.82 -31.50
N ALA A 244 -7.46 6.65 -30.93
CA ALA A 244 -8.53 6.46 -29.95
C ALA A 244 -8.27 7.22 -28.64
N LYS A 245 -6.99 7.36 -28.26
CA LYS A 245 -6.58 8.11 -27.07
C LYS A 245 -6.62 9.61 -27.29
N ASP A 246 -6.21 10.06 -28.45
CA ASP A 246 -6.18 11.46 -28.86
C ASP A 246 -6.40 11.56 -30.38
N VAL A 247 -7.61 11.96 -30.76
CA VAL A 247 -8.00 12.07 -32.18
C VAL A 247 -7.07 13.03 -32.97
N THR A 248 -6.49 14.03 -32.29
CA THR A 248 -5.54 14.96 -32.92
C THR A 248 -4.14 14.37 -33.05
N GLY A 249 -3.82 13.30 -32.33
CA GLY A 249 -2.51 12.67 -32.27
C GLY A 249 -1.42 13.47 -31.55
N GLN A 250 -1.74 14.65 -30.99
CA GLN A 250 -0.72 15.54 -30.41
C GLN A 250 -0.09 14.91 -29.14
N THR A 251 -0.90 14.34 -28.25
CA THR A 251 -0.41 13.71 -27.01
C THR A 251 0.16 12.32 -27.24
N THR A 252 -0.12 11.71 -28.38
CA THR A 252 0.32 10.37 -28.78
C THR A 252 1.33 10.39 -29.94
N GLN A 253 1.84 11.57 -30.29
CA GLN A 253 2.74 11.77 -31.43
C GLN A 253 3.96 10.86 -31.42
N PHE A 254 4.50 10.56 -30.23
CA PHE A 254 5.62 9.64 -30.09
C PHE A 254 5.27 8.24 -30.62
N LEU A 255 4.12 7.69 -30.26
CA LEU A 255 3.68 6.36 -30.70
C LEU A 255 3.43 6.35 -32.22
N ILE A 256 2.79 7.40 -32.74
CA ILE A 256 2.50 7.55 -34.18
C ILE A 256 3.80 7.60 -34.99
N ASN A 257 4.78 8.41 -34.57
CA ASN A 257 6.05 8.58 -35.27
C ASN A 257 7.00 7.38 -35.12
N SER A 258 6.85 6.60 -34.07
CA SER A 258 7.67 5.41 -33.78
C SER A 258 7.08 4.11 -34.34
N GLU A 259 5.91 4.17 -34.98
CA GLU A 259 5.24 3.01 -35.58
C GLU A 259 6.14 2.38 -36.66
N LYS A 260 6.44 1.11 -36.49
CA LYS A 260 7.25 0.31 -37.42
C LYS A 260 6.44 -0.81 -38.09
N THR A 261 5.26 -1.08 -37.57
CA THR A 261 4.41 -2.15 -38.08
C THR A 261 3.78 -1.72 -39.39
N SER A 262 4.17 -2.34 -40.49
CA SER A 262 3.53 -2.11 -41.77
C SER A 262 2.21 -2.89 -41.88
N GLU A 263 1.27 -2.43 -42.72
CA GLU A 263 0.02 -3.18 -42.98
C GLU A 263 0.25 -4.64 -43.38
N LYS A 264 1.40 -4.94 -44.02
CA LYS A 264 1.76 -6.29 -44.45
C LYS A 264 2.23 -7.20 -43.30
N THR A 265 2.78 -6.61 -42.25
CA THR A 265 3.31 -7.35 -41.10
C THR A 265 2.39 -7.29 -39.90
N ARG A 266 1.35 -6.48 -39.94
CA ARG A 266 0.38 -6.30 -38.89
C ARG A 266 -0.38 -7.61 -38.64
N LYS A 267 -0.41 -8.04 -37.39
CA LYS A 267 -1.30 -9.09 -36.91
C LYS A 267 -2.37 -8.43 -36.03
N PRO A 268 -3.62 -8.31 -36.48
CA PRO A 268 -4.67 -7.79 -35.63
C PRO A 268 -4.80 -8.64 -34.36
N SER A 269 -4.99 -7.98 -33.23
CA SER A 269 -5.08 -8.64 -31.92
C SER A 269 -6.23 -9.65 -31.85
N LEU A 270 -7.24 -9.48 -32.71
CA LEU A 270 -8.35 -10.42 -32.89
C LEU A 270 -8.84 -10.37 -34.34
N ASP A 271 -9.33 -11.48 -34.87
CA ASP A 271 -9.96 -11.53 -36.18
C ASP A 271 -11.38 -10.91 -36.16
N ASP A 272 -11.88 -10.48 -37.31
CA ASP A 272 -13.15 -9.75 -37.45
C ASP A 272 -14.33 -10.51 -36.86
N SER A 273 -14.42 -11.81 -37.06
CA SER A 273 -15.56 -12.62 -36.58
C SER A 273 -15.55 -12.72 -35.05
N SER A 274 -14.38 -12.90 -34.48
CA SER A 274 -14.19 -12.91 -33.02
C SER A 274 -14.40 -11.52 -32.43
N TRP A 275 -13.96 -10.46 -33.14
CA TRP A 275 -14.20 -9.09 -32.70
C TRP A 275 -15.69 -8.77 -32.63
N LEU A 276 -16.46 -9.08 -33.67
CA LEU A 276 -17.92 -8.92 -33.66
C LEU A 276 -18.61 -9.72 -32.54
N ALA A 277 -18.12 -10.92 -32.25
CA ALA A 277 -18.62 -11.70 -31.11
C ALA A 277 -18.31 -11.02 -29.78
N LEU A 278 -17.11 -10.44 -29.64
CA LEU A 278 -16.70 -9.71 -28.43
C LEU A 278 -17.52 -8.43 -28.23
N GLN A 279 -17.81 -7.68 -29.30
CA GLN A 279 -18.64 -6.47 -29.26
C GLN A 279 -20.07 -6.76 -28.74
N THR A 280 -20.56 -7.97 -28.91
CA THR A 280 -21.89 -8.36 -28.42
C THR A 280 -21.89 -8.95 -27.02
N ILE A 281 -20.76 -8.98 -26.31
CA ILE A 281 -20.61 -9.68 -25.00
C ILE A 281 -21.57 -9.14 -23.94
N CYS A 282 -21.88 -7.85 -23.96
CA CYS A 282 -22.80 -7.17 -23.04
C CYS A 282 -24.24 -7.07 -23.60
N GLY A 283 -24.48 -7.52 -24.82
CA GLY A 283 -25.79 -7.51 -25.43
C GLY A 283 -26.70 -8.50 -24.70
N GLY A 284 -27.74 -8.02 -24.02
CA GLY A 284 -28.83 -8.78 -23.41
C GLY A 284 -30.02 -8.81 -24.33
#